data_6e5552cd9741059b2d5174acca438042
#
_entry.id   6e5552cd9741059b2d5174acca438042
#
_cell.length_a   1.000
_cell.length_b   1.000
_cell.length_c   1.000
_cell.angle_alpha   90.00
_cell.angle_beta   90.00
_cell.angle_gamma   90.00
#
_symmetry.space_group_name_H-M   'P 1'
#
loop_
_entity.id
_entity.type
_entity.pdbx_description
1 polymer ?
#
loop_
_entity_poly.entity_id
_entity_poly.type
_entity_poly.pdbx_seq_one_letter_code
_entity_poly.pdbx_strand_id
1 'polypeptide(L)'
;SPVLVKKSNFSNKTVDEVGRSGIGAHGTYDMAGNVSEWSWNIFGGRGLTLGGSYKDPTYAASSTVPTPRFVRSESIGFRTVKLLNPRDMNPFGDPIVRQEPKPLDFYKPFTDEEFELYSRNFEVGFKELNEKVIYIDESHPIWVKERVQIDVGYNNEVMDILIFRPKESNYKKIDSVLLYPGANYYRTPPEIDDVNPGEYGLDFIVKSGRALIWPAYKGSMNRITDINV
;
A
#
# COMPACT_ATOMS: atom_id res chain seq x y z
N SER A 1 -7.73 8.25 -15.66
CA SER A 1 -6.73 7.81 -16.66
C SER A 1 -5.33 7.89 -16.06
N PRO A 2 -4.49 6.85 -16.15
CA PRO A 2 -3.12 6.85 -15.61
C PRO A 2 -2.26 8.03 -16.11
N VAL A 3 -2.53 8.52 -17.30
CA VAL A 3 -1.81 9.65 -17.91
C VAL A 3 -2.10 10.97 -17.19
N LEU A 4 -3.33 11.17 -16.71
CA LEU A 4 -3.71 12.39 -15.98
C LEU A 4 -3.04 12.43 -14.59
N VAL A 5 -2.95 11.29 -13.92
CA VAL A 5 -2.31 11.19 -12.60
C VAL A 5 -0.82 11.55 -12.69
N LYS A 6 -0.12 11.13 -13.75
CA LYS A 6 1.32 11.46 -13.96
C LYS A 6 1.59 12.96 -14.13
N LYS A 7 0.59 13.73 -14.56
CA LYS A 7 0.70 15.18 -14.75
C LYS A 7 0.17 15.99 -13.56
N SER A 8 -0.41 15.30 -12.59
CA SER A 8 -1.04 15.94 -11.43
C SER A 8 -0.03 16.20 -10.31
N ASN A 9 -0.30 17.23 -9.52
CA ASN A 9 0.55 17.60 -8.40
C ASN A 9 0.29 16.69 -7.20
N PHE A 10 1.11 15.62 -7.07
CA PHE A 10 1.13 14.67 -5.97
C PHE A 10 2.53 14.55 -5.39
N SER A 11 2.63 14.15 -4.13
CA SER A 11 3.90 13.91 -3.43
C SER A 11 4.86 15.11 -3.51
N ASN A 12 4.30 16.32 -3.44
CA ASN A 12 5.02 17.58 -3.58
C ASN A 12 5.04 18.37 -2.27
N LYS A 13 5.81 19.45 -2.23
CA LYS A 13 5.95 20.28 -1.03
C LYS A 13 4.90 21.39 -0.95
N THR A 14 4.36 21.81 -2.08
CA THR A 14 3.46 22.96 -2.17
C THR A 14 2.30 22.70 -3.15
N VAL A 15 1.24 23.49 -2.95
CA VAL A 15 0.18 23.64 -3.95
C VAL A 15 0.75 24.30 -5.21
N ASP A 16 0.26 23.90 -6.36
CA ASP A 16 0.61 24.47 -7.66
C ASP A 16 -0.49 25.41 -8.17
N GLU A 17 -0.15 26.23 -9.15
CA GLU A 17 -1.12 27.12 -9.80
C GLU A 17 -2.20 26.32 -10.53
N VAL A 18 -3.45 26.76 -10.39
CA VAL A 18 -4.60 26.10 -11.02
C VAL A 18 -4.46 26.07 -12.54
N GLY A 19 -4.76 24.94 -13.14
CA GLY A 19 -4.72 24.74 -14.60
C GLY A 19 -3.40 24.21 -15.13
N ARG A 20 -2.41 23.92 -14.27
CA ARG A 20 -1.12 23.34 -14.71
C ARG A 20 -1.12 21.84 -14.95
N SER A 21 -2.00 21.11 -14.27
CA SER A 21 -2.07 19.64 -14.36
C SER A 21 -3.08 19.26 -15.43
N GLY A 22 -2.72 19.07 -16.61
CA GLY A 22 -3.46 18.47 -17.72
C GLY A 22 -5.01 18.59 -17.75
N ILE A 23 -5.58 18.55 -18.91
CA ILE A 23 -7.04 18.59 -19.12
C ILE A 23 -7.64 17.19 -18.94
N GLY A 24 -8.70 17.06 -18.15
CA GLY A 24 -9.54 15.87 -18.04
C GLY A 24 -10.43 15.66 -19.26
N ALA A 25 -11.09 14.50 -19.33
CA ALA A 25 -11.93 14.10 -20.46
C ALA A 25 -13.10 15.07 -20.78
N HIS A 26 -13.49 15.89 -19.79
CA HIS A 26 -14.58 16.86 -19.91
C HIS A 26 -14.10 18.32 -19.94
N GLY A 27 -12.83 18.55 -20.28
CA GLY A 27 -12.27 19.89 -20.35
C GLY A 27 -11.97 20.54 -18.99
N THR A 28 -12.02 19.77 -17.90
CA THR A 28 -11.69 20.24 -16.55
C THR A 28 -10.22 20.04 -16.25
N TYR A 29 -9.60 20.98 -15.52
CA TYR A 29 -8.22 20.89 -15.06
C TYR A 29 -8.14 20.42 -13.62
N ASP A 30 -7.01 19.86 -13.24
CA ASP A 30 -6.64 19.50 -11.85
C ASP A 30 -7.69 18.65 -11.11
N MET A 31 -8.30 17.70 -11.83
CA MET A 31 -9.31 16.80 -11.23
C MET A 31 -8.73 15.80 -10.23
N ALA A 32 -7.41 15.73 -10.11
CA ALA A 32 -6.70 14.89 -9.17
C ALA A 32 -5.42 15.60 -8.71
N GLY A 33 -5.09 15.45 -7.42
CA GLY A 33 -3.93 16.12 -6.83
C GLY A 33 -4.15 17.60 -6.55
N ASN A 34 -3.08 18.31 -6.30
CA ASN A 34 -3.03 19.70 -5.91
C ASN A 34 -3.72 19.96 -4.56
N VAL A 35 -5.03 20.02 -4.50
CA VAL A 35 -5.83 20.05 -3.27
C VAL A 35 -6.97 19.04 -3.34
N SER A 36 -7.27 18.38 -2.23
CA SER A 36 -8.48 17.59 -2.11
C SER A 36 -9.69 18.50 -2.16
N GLU A 37 -10.71 18.18 -2.95
CA GLU A 37 -11.85 19.06 -3.17
C GLU A 37 -13.09 18.59 -2.42
N TRP A 38 -13.79 19.51 -1.76
CA TRP A 38 -15.07 19.24 -1.14
C TRP A 38 -16.11 18.83 -2.19
N SER A 39 -16.78 17.72 -1.93
CA SER A 39 -17.97 17.35 -2.66
C SER A 39 -19.24 17.81 -1.91
N TRP A 40 -20.34 17.92 -2.63
CA TRP A 40 -21.65 18.23 -2.04
C TRP A 40 -22.21 17.11 -1.17
N ASN A 41 -21.77 15.88 -1.41
CA ASN A 41 -22.31 14.71 -0.75
C ASN A 41 -21.85 14.59 0.70
N ILE A 42 -22.67 13.93 1.50
CA ILE A 42 -22.47 13.65 2.91
C ILE A 42 -22.42 12.15 3.13
N PHE A 43 -21.50 11.71 3.97
CA PHE A 43 -21.41 10.31 4.40
C PHE A 43 -21.20 10.25 5.92
N GLY A 44 -22.09 9.54 6.63
CA GLY A 44 -22.00 9.39 8.09
C GLY A 44 -21.93 10.72 8.86
N GLY A 45 -22.66 11.75 8.41
CA GLY A 45 -22.64 13.08 9.03
C GLY A 45 -21.41 13.94 8.70
N ARG A 46 -20.45 13.42 7.93
CA ARG A 46 -19.25 14.12 7.46
C ARG A 46 -19.41 14.57 6.02
N GLY A 47 -18.72 15.63 5.62
CA GLY A 47 -18.51 15.94 4.22
C GLY A 47 -17.53 14.97 3.59
N LEU A 48 -17.44 14.95 2.28
CA LEU A 48 -16.48 14.15 1.54
C LEU A 48 -15.48 15.05 0.82
N THR A 49 -14.21 14.69 0.85
CA THR A 49 -13.17 15.27 0.00
C THR A 49 -12.67 14.23 -0.99
N LEU A 50 -12.40 14.66 -2.21
CA LEU A 50 -12.08 13.82 -3.36
C LEU A 50 -10.76 14.27 -4.01
N GLY A 51 -10.15 13.37 -4.77
CA GLY A 51 -9.07 13.67 -5.71
C GLY A 51 -7.67 13.66 -5.12
N GLY A 52 -7.54 13.62 -3.79
CA GLY A 52 -6.23 13.73 -3.12
C GLY A 52 -5.60 15.13 -3.25
N SER A 53 -4.50 15.35 -2.57
CA SER A 53 -3.80 16.64 -2.51
C SER A 53 -2.33 16.50 -2.93
N TYR A 54 -1.63 17.61 -3.03
CA TYR A 54 -0.19 17.65 -3.30
C TYR A 54 0.66 16.90 -2.27
N LYS A 55 0.13 16.68 -1.06
CA LYS A 55 0.80 15.93 0.02
C LYS A 55 0.60 14.42 -0.10
N ASP A 56 -0.39 14.00 -0.88
CA ASP A 56 -0.79 12.60 -0.96
C ASP A 56 -0.03 11.86 -2.07
N PRO A 57 0.08 10.55 -1.98
CA PRO A 57 0.59 9.73 -3.07
C PRO A 57 -0.43 9.64 -4.22
N THR A 58 0.05 9.30 -5.41
CA THR A 58 -0.74 9.27 -6.65
C THR A 58 -2.00 8.40 -6.60
N TYR A 59 -1.99 7.32 -5.81
CA TYR A 59 -3.17 6.47 -5.65
C TYR A 59 -4.35 7.18 -4.96
N ALA A 60 -4.09 8.28 -4.25
CA ALA A 60 -5.14 9.09 -3.64
C ALA A 60 -6.03 9.82 -4.67
N ALA A 61 -5.66 9.81 -5.95
CA ALA A 61 -6.46 10.38 -7.03
C ALA A 61 -7.90 9.83 -7.09
N SER A 62 -8.10 8.58 -6.69
CA SER A 62 -9.42 7.94 -6.61
C SER A 62 -9.99 7.87 -5.19
N SER A 63 -9.32 8.47 -4.23
CA SER A 63 -9.75 8.41 -2.83
C SER A 63 -10.94 9.30 -2.56
N THR A 64 -11.86 8.78 -1.76
CA THR A 64 -12.98 9.51 -1.18
C THR A 64 -12.81 9.48 0.34
N VAL A 65 -12.62 10.63 0.95
CA VAL A 65 -12.28 10.72 2.38
C VAL A 65 -13.41 11.41 3.15
N PRO A 66 -14.04 10.70 4.12
CA PRO A 66 -14.99 11.34 5.05
C PRO A 66 -14.27 12.36 5.94
N THR A 67 -14.51 13.63 5.71
CA THR A 67 -13.81 14.74 6.36
C THR A 67 -14.78 15.51 7.26
N PRO A 68 -14.43 15.87 8.50
CA PRO A 68 -15.28 16.70 9.34
C PRO A 68 -15.60 18.03 8.66
N ARG A 69 -16.87 18.45 8.67
CA ARG A 69 -17.39 19.57 7.86
C ARG A 69 -16.70 20.92 8.08
N PHE A 70 -16.11 21.13 9.24
CA PHE A 70 -15.47 22.39 9.61
C PHE A 70 -13.94 22.35 9.53
N VAL A 71 -13.36 21.26 9.00
CA VAL A 71 -11.91 21.19 8.78
C VAL A 71 -11.49 22.23 7.76
N ARG A 72 -10.44 22.96 8.10
CA ARG A 72 -9.74 23.87 7.20
C ARG A 72 -8.29 23.42 7.10
N SER A 73 -7.80 23.28 5.90
CA SER A 73 -6.43 22.84 5.63
C SER A 73 -5.96 23.49 4.33
N GLU A 74 -4.68 23.76 4.26
CA GLU A 74 -4.02 24.23 3.03
C GLU A 74 -4.07 23.22 1.87
N SER A 75 -4.35 21.94 2.21
CA SER A 75 -4.46 20.86 1.23
C SER A 75 -5.91 20.53 0.85
N ILE A 76 -6.89 21.32 1.31
CA ILE A 76 -8.31 21.13 1.00
C ILE A 76 -8.87 22.39 0.38
N GLY A 77 -9.48 22.23 -0.78
CA GLY A 77 -10.15 23.30 -1.53
C GLY A 77 -11.56 22.93 -1.94
N PHE A 78 -12.09 23.64 -2.90
CA PHE A 78 -13.41 23.37 -3.48
C PHE A 78 -13.45 23.81 -4.93
N ARG A 79 -14.38 23.25 -5.65
CA ARG A 79 -14.70 23.59 -7.04
C ARG A 79 -16.16 23.96 -7.15
N THR A 80 -16.44 25.07 -7.81
CA THR A 80 -17.83 25.49 -8.07
C THR A 80 -18.38 24.78 -9.30
N VAL A 81 -19.67 24.45 -9.24
CA VAL A 81 -20.43 23.86 -10.35
C VAL A 81 -21.63 24.73 -10.66
N LYS A 82 -21.85 25.05 -11.93
CA LYS A 82 -23.06 25.70 -12.40
C LYS A 82 -23.94 24.68 -13.13
N LEU A 83 -25.11 24.40 -12.58
CA LEU A 83 -26.09 23.57 -13.25
C LEU A 83 -26.80 24.38 -14.33
N LEU A 84 -26.91 23.78 -15.51
CA LEU A 84 -27.64 24.41 -16.63
C LEU A 84 -29.14 24.28 -16.45
N ASN A 85 -29.59 23.23 -15.77
CA ASN A 85 -30.96 23.01 -15.42
C ASN A 85 -31.11 22.82 -13.89
N PRO A 86 -31.84 23.68 -13.16
CA PRO A 86 -32.06 23.57 -11.73
C PRO A 86 -32.72 22.25 -11.28
N ARG A 87 -33.44 21.55 -12.15
CA ARG A 87 -34.05 20.26 -11.84
C ARG A 87 -33.01 19.13 -11.65
N ASP A 88 -31.80 19.33 -12.15
CA ASP A 88 -30.69 18.36 -12.01
C ASP A 88 -30.07 18.39 -10.62
N MET A 89 -30.52 19.29 -9.72
CA MET A 89 -30.02 19.38 -8.34
C MET A 89 -30.47 18.21 -7.44
N ASN A 90 -31.58 17.58 -7.70
CA ASN A 90 -32.20 16.60 -6.80
C ASN A 90 -31.29 15.41 -6.46
N PRO A 91 -30.53 14.82 -7.40
CA PRO A 91 -29.66 13.68 -7.06
C PRO A 91 -28.38 14.08 -6.30
N PHE A 92 -27.99 15.35 -6.31
CA PHE A 92 -26.73 15.78 -5.67
C PHE A 92 -26.83 15.98 -4.16
N GLY A 93 -28.03 16.13 -3.62
CA GLY A 93 -28.25 16.33 -2.18
C GLY A 93 -28.45 15.05 -1.39
N ASP A 94 -28.65 13.93 -2.05
CA ASP A 94 -28.88 12.66 -1.37
C ASP A 94 -27.63 12.14 -0.67
N PRO A 95 -27.75 11.62 0.56
CA PRO A 95 -26.64 10.98 1.23
C PRO A 95 -26.11 9.80 0.41
N ILE A 96 -24.81 9.66 0.34
CA ILE A 96 -24.20 8.46 -0.22
C ILE A 96 -24.53 7.30 0.71
N VAL A 97 -25.30 6.35 0.20
CA VAL A 97 -25.58 5.08 0.87
C VAL A 97 -24.44 4.12 0.49
N ARG A 98 -23.65 3.73 1.49
CA ARG A 98 -22.70 2.65 1.30
C ARG A 98 -23.48 1.38 1.02
N GLN A 99 -23.20 0.74 -0.11
CA GLN A 99 -23.69 -0.62 -0.32
C GLN A 99 -23.05 -1.51 0.75
N GLU A 100 -23.88 -2.11 1.58
CA GLU A 100 -23.42 -3.13 2.51
C GLU A 100 -22.77 -4.26 1.71
N PRO A 101 -21.61 -4.75 2.15
CA PRO A 101 -21.00 -5.90 1.50
C PRO A 101 -22.01 -7.06 1.54
N LYS A 102 -22.14 -7.74 0.42
CA LYS A 102 -23.01 -8.92 0.36
C LYS A 102 -22.52 -9.93 1.38
N PRO A 103 -23.41 -10.59 2.13
CA PRO A 103 -23.00 -11.62 3.07
C PRO A 103 -22.27 -12.76 2.35
N LEU A 104 -21.35 -13.44 3.03
CA LEU A 104 -20.47 -14.46 2.41
C LEU A 104 -21.25 -15.59 1.75
N ASP A 105 -22.42 -15.96 2.27
CA ASP A 105 -23.31 -16.97 1.71
C ASP A 105 -23.98 -16.56 0.37
N PHE A 106 -23.92 -15.28 0.03
CA PHE A 106 -24.31 -14.80 -1.30
C PHE A 106 -23.37 -15.30 -2.40
N TYR A 107 -22.11 -15.54 -2.06
CA TYR A 107 -21.11 -15.99 -3.01
C TYR A 107 -21.09 -17.52 -3.03
N LYS A 108 -21.32 -18.11 -4.21
CA LYS A 108 -21.10 -19.54 -4.38
C LYS A 108 -19.59 -19.79 -4.34
N PRO A 109 -19.12 -20.73 -3.50
CA PRO A 109 -17.74 -21.20 -3.59
C PRO A 109 -17.47 -21.73 -5.01
N PHE A 110 -16.25 -21.59 -5.47
CA PHE A 110 -15.82 -22.28 -6.68
C PHE A 110 -15.93 -23.80 -6.50
N THR A 111 -16.21 -24.53 -7.59
CA THR A 111 -15.97 -25.95 -7.62
C THR A 111 -14.47 -26.24 -7.55
N ASP A 112 -14.09 -27.47 -7.24
CA ASP A 112 -12.67 -27.83 -7.18
C ASP A 112 -11.98 -27.62 -8.55
N GLU A 113 -12.68 -27.92 -9.66
CA GLU A 113 -12.16 -27.69 -11.02
C GLU A 113 -11.96 -26.19 -11.33
N GLU A 114 -12.90 -25.34 -10.93
CA GLU A 114 -12.79 -23.90 -11.08
C GLU A 114 -11.64 -23.36 -10.22
N PHE A 115 -11.50 -23.85 -8.98
CA PHE A 115 -10.41 -23.45 -8.10
C PHE A 115 -9.05 -23.87 -8.67
N GLU A 116 -8.91 -25.10 -9.17
CA GLU A 116 -7.68 -25.55 -9.85
C GLU A 116 -7.34 -24.67 -11.06
N LEU A 117 -8.34 -24.28 -11.85
CA LEU A 117 -8.11 -23.40 -13.00
C LEU A 117 -7.57 -22.03 -12.57
N TYR A 118 -8.14 -21.45 -11.52
CA TYR A 118 -7.68 -20.16 -11.00
C TYR A 118 -6.33 -20.27 -10.29
N SER A 119 -6.07 -21.35 -9.55
CA SER A 119 -4.82 -21.56 -8.81
C SER A 119 -3.60 -21.63 -9.74
N ARG A 120 -3.77 -22.16 -10.96
CA ARG A 120 -2.70 -22.18 -11.98
C ARG A 120 -2.13 -20.81 -12.33
N ASN A 121 -2.92 -19.74 -12.16
CA ASN A 121 -2.41 -18.39 -12.37
C ASN A 121 -1.40 -17.95 -11.29
N PHE A 122 -1.37 -18.64 -10.17
CA PHE A 122 -0.48 -18.40 -9.04
C PHE A 122 0.64 -19.44 -8.95
N GLU A 123 0.66 -20.42 -9.85
CA GLU A 123 1.75 -21.40 -9.92
C GLU A 123 3.01 -20.70 -10.44
N VAL A 124 3.94 -20.47 -9.55
CA VAL A 124 5.29 -20.06 -9.91
C VAL A 124 6.08 -21.34 -10.14
N GLY A 125 6.60 -21.53 -11.36
CA GLY A 125 7.46 -22.68 -11.65
C GLY A 125 8.58 -22.78 -10.61
N PHE A 126 8.76 -23.98 -10.03
CA PHE A 126 9.78 -24.22 -9.03
C PHE A 126 11.16 -23.95 -9.64
N LYS A 127 11.92 -23.05 -9.01
CA LYS A 127 13.31 -22.78 -9.35
C LYS A 127 14.17 -23.00 -8.13
N GLU A 128 15.41 -23.44 -8.34
CA GLU A 128 16.39 -23.50 -7.27
C GLU A 128 16.64 -22.09 -6.75
N LEU A 129 16.69 -21.96 -5.43
CA LEU A 129 16.86 -20.66 -4.78
C LEU A 129 18.29 -20.18 -4.79
N ASN A 130 19.27 -21.10 -5.01
CA ASN A 130 20.72 -20.81 -5.01
C ASN A 130 21.11 -19.97 -3.80
N GLU A 131 20.69 -20.41 -2.62
CA GLU A 131 20.84 -19.65 -1.38
C GLU A 131 22.30 -19.47 -1.03
N LYS A 132 22.62 -18.25 -0.60
CA LYS A 132 23.93 -17.85 -0.13
C LYS A 132 23.81 -17.12 1.18
N VAL A 133 24.43 -17.65 2.23
CA VAL A 133 24.55 -16.95 3.51
C VAL A 133 25.56 -15.82 3.35
N ILE A 134 25.15 -14.60 3.63
CA ILE A 134 25.97 -13.39 3.56
C ILE A 134 26.67 -13.16 4.89
N TYR A 135 25.92 -13.23 6.00
CA TYR A 135 26.46 -13.21 7.34
C TYR A 135 25.51 -13.86 8.36
N ILE A 136 26.09 -14.18 9.51
CA ILE A 136 25.37 -14.61 10.71
C ILE A 136 25.86 -13.73 11.86
N ASP A 137 24.92 -13.09 12.56
CA ASP A 137 25.18 -12.27 13.73
C ASP A 137 24.54 -12.91 14.97
N GLU A 138 25.37 -13.28 15.92
CA GLU A 138 24.97 -13.87 17.19
C GLU A 138 25.08 -12.90 18.37
N SER A 139 25.32 -11.62 18.13
CA SER A 139 25.56 -10.62 19.18
C SER A 139 24.32 -10.35 20.04
N HIS A 140 23.12 -10.47 19.47
CA HIS A 140 21.88 -10.21 20.21
C HIS A 140 21.59 -11.31 21.25
N PRO A 141 21.12 -10.96 22.48
CA PRO A 141 20.93 -11.97 23.55
C PRO A 141 19.83 -12.99 23.26
N ILE A 142 18.82 -12.66 22.46
CA ILE A 142 17.60 -13.47 22.29
C ILE A 142 17.60 -14.24 20.97
N TRP A 143 18.14 -13.70 19.91
CA TRP A 143 18.10 -14.30 18.56
C TRP A 143 19.45 -14.27 17.85
N VAL A 144 19.54 -15.13 16.85
CA VAL A 144 20.56 -15.08 15.80
C VAL A 144 19.95 -14.40 14.61
N LYS A 145 20.62 -13.40 14.04
CA LYS A 145 20.23 -12.73 12.79
C LYS A 145 21.07 -13.30 11.64
N GLU A 146 20.42 -13.83 10.64
CA GLU A 146 21.05 -14.30 9.42
C GLU A 146 20.59 -13.45 8.24
N ARG A 147 21.53 -13.08 7.36
CA ARG A 147 21.21 -12.52 6.06
C ARG A 147 21.53 -13.54 4.99
N VAL A 148 20.52 -13.95 4.26
CA VAL A 148 20.60 -14.93 3.18
C VAL A 148 20.19 -14.26 1.90
N GLN A 149 20.91 -14.50 0.81
CA GLN A 149 20.56 -14.05 -0.52
C GLN A 149 20.04 -15.22 -1.33
N ILE A 150 18.98 -15.03 -2.10
CA ILE A 150 18.40 -16.04 -2.97
C ILE A 150 18.13 -15.47 -4.37
N ASP A 151 18.03 -16.35 -5.36
CA ASP A 151 17.54 -16.02 -6.69
C ASP A 151 16.02 -15.93 -6.66
N VAL A 152 15.44 -14.86 -7.25
CA VAL A 152 13.99 -14.67 -7.29
C VAL A 152 13.33 -15.23 -8.56
N GLY A 153 14.13 -15.81 -9.44
CA GLY A 153 13.65 -16.52 -10.61
C GLY A 153 13.15 -15.66 -11.78
N TYR A 154 13.28 -14.33 -11.70
CA TYR A 154 13.00 -13.40 -12.79
C TYR A 154 14.11 -12.33 -12.91
N ASN A 155 14.35 -11.84 -14.12
CA ASN A 155 15.30 -10.78 -14.46
C ASN A 155 16.74 -10.97 -13.93
N ASN A 156 17.14 -12.19 -13.58
CA ASN A 156 18.41 -12.49 -12.87
C ASN A 156 18.61 -11.63 -11.62
N GLU A 157 17.50 -11.25 -10.97
CA GLU A 157 17.53 -10.50 -9.72
C GLU A 157 17.76 -11.46 -8.54
N VAL A 158 18.40 -10.92 -7.51
CA VAL A 158 18.54 -11.58 -6.21
C VAL A 158 17.72 -10.85 -5.15
N MET A 159 17.39 -11.56 -4.08
CA MET A 159 16.66 -11.00 -2.94
C MET A 159 17.38 -11.37 -1.65
N ASP A 160 17.62 -10.39 -0.83
CA ASP A 160 18.09 -10.61 0.54
C ASP A 160 16.91 -10.96 1.45
N ILE A 161 17.14 -11.88 2.35
CA ILE A 161 16.19 -12.31 3.37
C ILE A 161 16.92 -12.21 4.72
N LEU A 162 16.31 -11.51 5.67
CA LEU A 162 16.72 -11.56 7.06
C LEU A 162 15.95 -12.66 7.78
N ILE A 163 16.67 -13.50 8.51
CA ILE A 163 16.09 -14.59 9.32
C ILE A 163 16.49 -14.35 10.75
N PHE A 164 15.53 -14.17 11.63
CA PHE A 164 15.73 -14.04 13.06
C PHE A 164 15.29 -15.34 13.73
N ARG A 165 16.25 -16.12 14.20
CA ARG A 165 16.00 -17.39 14.88
C ARG A 165 16.19 -17.23 16.39
N PRO A 166 15.32 -17.79 17.25
CA PRO A 166 15.55 -17.79 18.68
C PRO A 166 16.83 -18.57 19.03
N LYS A 167 17.63 -18.04 19.94
CA LYS A 167 18.82 -18.76 20.47
C LYS A 167 18.43 -19.94 21.32
N GLU A 168 17.36 -19.81 22.07
CA GLU A 168 16.81 -20.87 22.89
C GLU A 168 15.47 -21.31 22.29
N SER A 169 15.36 -22.58 21.94
CA SER A 169 14.13 -23.20 21.50
C SER A 169 14.00 -24.58 22.14
N ASN A 170 12.88 -24.79 22.79
CA ASN A 170 12.54 -26.10 23.34
C ASN A 170 11.96 -27.04 22.27
N TYR A 171 11.87 -26.60 21.03
CA TYR A 171 11.25 -27.34 19.94
C TYR A 171 12.31 -27.93 18.98
N LYS A 172 12.12 -29.18 18.58
CA LYS A 172 12.98 -29.83 17.56
C LYS A 172 12.84 -29.20 16.17
N LYS A 173 11.69 -28.56 15.91
CA LYS A 173 11.42 -27.79 14.69
C LYS A 173 10.95 -26.41 15.10
N ILE A 174 11.48 -25.39 14.45
CA ILE A 174 11.10 -24.01 14.65
C ILE A 174 10.10 -23.64 13.56
N ASP A 175 8.90 -23.26 13.97
CA ASP A 175 7.91 -22.70 13.06
C ASP A 175 8.37 -21.32 12.59
N SER A 176 8.07 -20.98 11.34
CA SER A 176 8.47 -19.72 10.74
C SER A 176 7.26 -18.82 10.50
N VAL A 177 7.44 -17.53 10.74
CA VAL A 177 6.51 -16.48 10.36
C VAL A 177 7.13 -15.65 9.25
N LEU A 178 6.50 -15.64 8.08
CA LEU A 178 6.93 -14.81 6.96
C LEU A 178 6.26 -13.43 7.06
N LEU A 179 7.09 -12.39 7.08
CA LEU A 179 6.62 -11.01 7.16
C LEU A 179 6.38 -10.42 5.77
N TYR A 180 5.19 -9.86 5.59
CA TYR A 180 4.88 -8.97 4.47
C TYR A 180 4.84 -7.53 5.02
N PRO A 181 5.82 -6.70 4.70
CA PRO A 181 5.87 -5.34 5.22
C PRO A 181 4.73 -4.48 4.70
N GLY A 182 4.23 -3.60 5.56
CA GLY A 182 3.22 -2.61 5.19
C GLY A 182 3.80 -1.45 4.35
N ALA A 183 2.94 -0.55 3.89
CA ALA A 183 3.29 0.55 2.99
C ALA A 183 4.41 1.49 3.50
N ASN A 184 4.60 1.60 4.82
CA ASN A 184 5.64 2.46 5.39
C ASN A 184 7.06 1.99 5.02
N TYR A 185 7.27 0.69 4.83
CA TYR A 185 8.56 0.15 4.41
C TYR A 185 8.98 0.52 2.99
N TYR A 186 7.99 0.94 2.18
CA TYR A 186 8.25 1.42 0.82
C TYR A 186 8.46 2.94 0.78
N ARG A 187 7.96 3.67 1.79
CA ARG A 187 8.11 5.14 1.87
C ARG A 187 9.43 5.56 2.51
N THR A 188 9.79 4.88 3.59
CA THR A 188 11.02 5.10 4.35
C THR A 188 11.64 3.75 4.66
N PRO A 189 12.28 3.12 3.63
CA PRO A 189 12.86 1.81 3.81
C PRO A 189 14.04 1.89 4.79
N PRO A 190 14.12 0.98 5.76
CA PRO A 190 15.31 0.88 6.61
C PRO A 190 16.49 0.33 5.81
N GLU A 191 17.69 0.66 6.24
CA GLU A 191 18.87 -0.08 5.79
C GLU A 191 18.77 -1.53 6.25
N ILE A 192 19.07 -2.47 5.34
CA ILE A 192 18.82 -3.90 5.61
C ILE A 192 19.57 -4.41 6.84
N ASP A 193 20.78 -3.91 7.07
CA ASP A 193 21.62 -4.37 8.17
C ASP A 193 21.18 -3.78 9.52
N ASP A 194 20.43 -2.67 9.51
CA ASP A 194 19.91 -2.01 10.72
C ASP A 194 18.56 -2.58 11.17
N VAL A 195 17.94 -3.45 10.37
CA VAL A 195 16.63 -4.01 10.72
C VAL A 195 16.70 -4.81 12.01
N ASN A 196 15.86 -4.41 12.97
CA ASN A 196 15.72 -5.04 14.28
C ASN A 196 14.23 -5.27 14.61
N PRO A 197 13.78 -6.51 14.82
CA PRO A 197 12.39 -6.83 15.11
C PRO A 197 11.81 -6.06 16.29
N GLY A 198 12.62 -5.73 17.30
CA GLY A 198 12.17 -5.01 18.51
C GLY A 198 11.69 -3.58 18.21
N GLU A 199 12.31 -2.88 17.26
CA GLU A 199 11.91 -1.52 16.86
C GLU A 199 10.54 -1.47 16.17
N TYR A 200 10.12 -2.60 15.62
CA TYR A 200 8.84 -2.75 14.92
C TYR A 200 7.78 -3.49 15.75
N GLY A 201 8.09 -3.79 17.02
CA GLY A 201 7.20 -4.54 17.90
C GLY A 201 6.97 -5.99 17.47
N LEU A 202 7.90 -6.58 16.72
CA LEU A 202 7.81 -7.94 16.17
C LEU A 202 8.67 -8.96 16.94
N ASP A 203 9.39 -8.52 17.94
CA ASP A 203 10.27 -9.36 18.76
C ASP A 203 9.54 -10.45 19.53
N PHE A 204 8.24 -10.25 19.80
CA PHE A 204 7.40 -11.27 20.44
C PHE A 204 7.33 -12.57 19.62
N ILE A 205 7.46 -12.49 18.28
CA ILE A 205 7.48 -13.67 17.40
C ILE A 205 8.69 -14.54 17.75
N VAL A 206 9.87 -13.94 17.83
CA VAL A 206 11.10 -14.67 18.12
C VAL A 206 11.13 -15.11 19.59
N LYS A 207 10.68 -14.26 20.52
CA LYS A 207 10.53 -14.60 21.94
C LYS A 207 9.55 -15.76 22.20
N SER A 208 8.59 -15.97 21.30
CA SER A 208 7.67 -17.11 21.37
C SER A 208 8.27 -18.44 20.87
N GLY A 209 9.56 -18.45 20.48
CA GLY A 209 10.24 -19.63 19.95
C GLY A 209 10.07 -19.86 18.44
N ARG A 210 9.56 -18.88 17.69
CA ARG A 210 9.39 -18.95 16.23
C ARG A 210 10.48 -18.18 15.52
N ALA A 211 10.80 -18.58 14.30
CA ALA A 211 11.66 -17.77 13.44
C ALA A 211 10.84 -16.69 12.73
N LEU A 212 11.39 -15.48 12.62
CA LEU A 212 10.85 -14.42 11.80
C LEU A 212 11.66 -14.35 10.50
N ILE A 213 11.00 -14.53 9.37
CA ILE A 213 11.57 -14.41 8.03
C ILE A 213 11.12 -13.09 7.43
N TRP A 214 12.07 -12.25 7.09
CA TRP A 214 11.83 -10.89 6.61
C TRP A 214 12.52 -10.63 5.27
N PRO A 215 11.83 -10.89 4.15
CA PRO A 215 12.38 -10.67 2.83
C PRO A 215 12.46 -9.18 2.46
N ALA A 216 13.51 -8.79 1.76
CA ALA A 216 13.62 -7.50 1.11
C ALA A 216 12.85 -7.51 -0.21
N TYR A 217 11.55 -7.24 -0.14
CA TYR A 217 10.71 -7.18 -1.35
C TYR A 217 11.13 -6.05 -2.28
N LYS A 218 10.77 -6.17 -3.55
CA LYS A 218 11.04 -5.13 -4.56
C LYS A 218 10.40 -3.80 -4.13
N GLY A 219 11.18 -2.75 -4.11
CA GLY A 219 10.78 -1.44 -3.59
C GLY A 219 11.04 -1.22 -2.09
N SER A 220 11.60 -2.19 -1.37
CA SER A 220 11.93 -2.06 0.05
C SER A 220 13.41 -2.30 0.33
N MET A 221 13.92 -1.78 1.45
CA MET A 221 15.28 -1.95 1.93
C MET A 221 16.32 -1.66 0.81
N ASN A 222 17.26 -2.59 0.58
CA ASN A 222 18.27 -2.50 -0.48
C ASN A 222 17.75 -2.81 -1.90
N ARG A 223 16.46 -3.11 -2.05
CA ARG A 223 15.81 -3.33 -3.36
C ARG A 223 14.91 -2.17 -3.78
N ILE A 224 15.31 -0.95 -3.41
CA ILE A 224 14.63 0.28 -3.82
C ILE A 224 14.66 0.33 -5.35
N THR A 225 13.49 0.43 -5.94
CA THR A 225 13.32 0.75 -7.36
C THR A 225 12.82 2.17 -7.44
N ASP A 226 13.27 2.93 -8.43
CA ASP A 226 12.64 4.20 -8.76
C ASP A 226 11.17 3.91 -9.09
N ILE A 227 10.33 3.93 -8.06
CA ILE A 227 8.88 3.86 -8.23
C ILE A 227 8.42 5.25 -8.69
N ASN A 228 8.89 5.65 -9.85
CA ASN A 228 8.26 6.65 -10.67
C ASN A 228 7.14 5.96 -11.45
N VAL A 229 6.11 5.53 -10.72
CA VAL A 229 4.87 5.02 -11.30
C VAL A 229 3.76 6.03 -11.11
#